data_8d84f5b814e0f80de91771942073b5f5
#
_entry.id   8d84f5b814e0f80de91771942073b5f5
#
_cell.length_a   1.000
_cell.length_b   1.000
_cell.length_c   1.000
_cell.angle_alpha   90.00
_cell.angle_beta   90.00
_cell.angle_gamma   90.00
#
_symmetry.space_group_name_H-M   'P 1'
#
loop_
_entity.id
_entity.type
_entity.pdbx_description
1 polymer ?
#
loop_
_entity_poly.entity_id
_entity_poly.type
_entity_poly.pdbx_seq_one_letter_code
_entity_poly.pdbx_strand_id
1 'polypeptide(L)'
;MDLGPAASALVDYAESGFDTFDMADHYGSAELIAGHARRKMQEHDSANGPSSQARFHTKWCPKPGEMTPQKVREGVLLSAERLDMEQIDLMQFHWWNYEHPQYLDAMEGLQALKEEGIIRHLGLTNFDTDHLHLLLQEGIPIISNQVVVSLLDRRALAEMSRLCLEHGVK
;
A
#
# COMPACT_ATOMS: atom_id res chain seq x y z
N MET A 1 24.22 -1.14 -5.32
CA MET A 1 23.97 -0.14 -4.25
C MET A 1 23.95 -0.91 -2.93
N ASP A 2 24.66 -0.44 -1.91
CA ASP A 2 24.59 -1.05 -0.57
C ASP A 2 23.31 -0.54 0.14
N LEU A 3 22.36 -1.44 0.39
CA LEU A 3 21.10 -1.12 1.07
C LEU A 3 21.21 -1.26 2.60
N GLY A 4 22.32 -1.82 3.09
CA GLY A 4 22.52 -2.15 4.50
C GLY A 4 22.34 -0.98 5.47
N PRO A 5 22.99 0.18 5.26
CA PRO A 5 22.82 1.33 6.16
C PRO A 5 21.39 1.85 6.23
N ALA A 6 20.70 1.94 5.07
CA ALA A 6 19.31 2.40 5.03
C ALA A 6 18.35 1.40 5.70
N ALA A 7 18.58 0.10 5.51
CA ALA A 7 17.80 -0.93 6.18
C ALA A 7 18.03 -0.90 7.70
N SER A 8 19.26 -0.67 8.17
CA SER A 8 19.52 -0.53 9.61
C SER A 8 18.81 0.67 10.21
N ALA A 9 18.77 1.81 9.51
CA ALA A 9 18.03 2.98 9.98
C ALA A 9 16.51 2.70 10.14
N LEU A 10 15.90 1.88 9.26
CA LEU A 10 14.50 1.47 9.46
C LEU A 10 14.32 0.58 10.69
N VAL A 11 15.30 -0.29 11.01
CA VAL A 11 15.29 -1.08 12.24
C VAL A 11 15.35 -0.14 13.46
N ASP A 12 16.29 0.82 13.47
CA ASP A 12 16.42 1.80 14.56
C ASP A 12 15.12 2.60 14.78
N TYR A 13 14.42 2.97 13.68
CA TYR A 13 13.10 3.60 13.77
C TYR A 13 12.06 2.66 14.40
N ALA A 14 12.02 1.40 13.98
CA ALA A 14 11.07 0.43 14.54
C ALA A 14 11.32 0.21 16.03
N GLU A 15 12.57 0.07 16.46
CA GLU A 15 12.96 -0.05 17.87
C GLU A 15 12.62 1.22 18.68
N SER A 16 12.58 2.38 18.02
CA SER A 16 12.16 3.66 18.62
C SER A 16 10.63 3.84 18.68
N GLY A 17 9.84 2.84 18.25
CA GLY A 17 8.38 2.84 18.34
C GLY A 17 7.64 3.28 17.08
N PHE A 18 8.33 3.50 15.95
CA PHE A 18 7.68 3.70 14.66
C PHE A 18 7.31 2.35 14.04
N ASP A 19 6.06 1.99 14.08
CA ASP A 19 5.56 0.65 13.71
C ASP A 19 5.00 0.54 12.30
N THR A 20 5.00 1.61 11.51
CA THR A 20 4.40 1.63 10.18
C THR A 20 5.29 2.38 9.19
N PHE A 21 5.64 1.72 8.10
CA PHE A 21 6.48 2.26 7.03
C PHE A 21 5.71 2.24 5.72
N ASP A 22 5.66 3.40 5.04
CA ASP A 22 4.92 3.60 3.80
C ASP A 22 5.86 3.85 2.62
N MET A 23 5.67 3.13 1.55
CA MET A 23 6.49 3.19 0.35
C MET A 23 5.66 3.08 -0.94
N ALA A 24 6.31 2.94 -2.07
CA ALA A 24 5.67 2.67 -3.35
C ALA A 24 6.63 1.94 -4.31
N ASP A 25 6.06 1.25 -5.28
CA ASP A 25 6.77 0.50 -6.32
C ASP A 25 7.76 1.36 -7.13
N HIS A 26 7.53 2.66 -7.23
CA HIS A 26 8.33 3.62 -7.97
C HIS A 26 9.21 4.54 -7.10
N TYR A 27 9.30 4.32 -5.78
CA TYR A 27 10.19 5.08 -4.88
C TYR A 27 11.62 4.53 -4.90
N GLY A 28 12.19 4.31 -6.08
CA GLY A 28 13.55 3.80 -6.25
C GLY A 28 13.74 2.44 -5.56
N SER A 29 14.61 2.38 -4.56
CA SER A 29 14.92 1.15 -3.81
C SER A 29 14.12 1.00 -2.50
N ALA A 30 13.07 1.78 -2.27
CA ALA A 30 12.37 1.80 -0.98
C ALA A 30 11.83 0.42 -0.56
N GLU A 31 11.17 -0.31 -1.46
CA GLU A 31 10.67 -1.66 -1.17
C GLU A 31 11.81 -2.65 -0.88
N LEU A 32 12.92 -2.57 -1.61
CA LEU A 32 14.09 -3.42 -1.36
C LEU A 32 14.73 -3.12 0.01
N ILE A 33 14.84 -1.83 0.38
CA ILE A 33 15.36 -1.41 1.69
C ILE A 33 14.45 -1.95 2.80
N ALA A 34 13.14 -1.84 2.62
CA ALA A 34 12.15 -2.34 3.57
C ALA A 34 12.24 -3.87 3.73
N GLY A 35 12.37 -4.61 2.63
CA GLY A 35 12.59 -6.06 2.67
C GLY A 35 13.86 -6.46 3.43
N HIS A 36 14.96 -5.72 3.21
CA HIS A 36 16.20 -5.92 3.98
C HIS A 36 16.02 -5.61 5.49
N ALA A 37 15.32 -4.53 5.82
CA ALA A 37 15.03 -4.16 7.21
C ALA A 37 14.18 -5.24 7.88
N ARG A 38 13.15 -5.73 7.18
CA ARG A 38 12.26 -6.78 7.66
C ARG A 38 13.01 -8.07 8.00
N ARG A 39 13.93 -8.53 7.15
CA ARG A 39 14.77 -9.69 7.45
C ARG A 39 15.61 -9.48 8.71
N LYS A 40 16.25 -8.32 8.87
CA LYS A 40 17.02 -7.98 10.06
C LYS A 40 16.16 -8.02 11.34
N MET A 41 14.94 -7.47 11.28
CA MET A 41 13.99 -7.51 12.40
C MET A 41 13.62 -8.96 12.75
N GLN A 42 13.34 -9.81 11.77
CA GLN A 42 13.01 -11.22 11.98
C GLN A 42 14.17 -12.02 12.57
N GLU A 43 15.40 -11.77 12.12
CA GLU A 43 16.60 -12.38 12.70
C GLU A 43 16.78 -11.97 14.16
N HIS A 44 16.56 -10.70 14.48
CA HIS A 44 16.61 -10.19 15.85
C HIS A 44 15.51 -10.80 16.73
N ASP A 45 14.27 -10.85 16.24
CA ASP A 45 13.12 -11.41 16.95
C ASP A 45 13.29 -12.90 17.24
N SER A 46 13.91 -13.63 16.31
CA SER A 46 14.22 -15.06 16.50
C SER A 46 15.24 -15.31 17.61
N ALA A 47 16.14 -14.34 17.85
CA ALA A 47 17.18 -14.43 18.88
C ALA A 47 16.73 -13.90 20.25
N ASN A 48 15.88 -12.87 20.29
CA ASN A 48 15.59 -12.09 21.51
C ASN A 48 14.09 -12.00 21.86
N GLY A 49 13.21 -12.59 21.04
CA GLY A 49 11.76 -12.44 21.13
C GLY A 49 11.26 -11.22 20.35
N PRO A 50 9.93 -11.13 20.09
CA PRO A 50 9.37 -10.12 19.21
C PRO A 50 9.65 -8.70 19.70
N SER A 51 10.41 -7.93 18.90
CA SER A 51 10.83 -6.56 19.20
C SER A 51 9.91 -5.51 18.59
N SER A 52 9.34 -5.78 17.42
CA SER A 52 8.39 -4.89 16.78
C SER A 52 7.39 -5.65 15.91
N GLN A 53 6.16 -5.14 15.85
CA GLN A 53 5.16 -5.56 14.85
C GLN A 53 5.14 -4.56 13.70
N ALA A 54 6.30 -4.28 13.12
CA ALA A 54 6.42 -3.33 12.03
C ALA A 54 5.57 -3.75 10.83
N ARG A 55 4.76 -2.83 10.33
CA ARG A 55 3.88 -2.98 9.16
C ARG A 55 4.49 -2.28 7.97
N PHE A 56 4.44 -2.93 6.82
CA PHE A 56 5.00 -2.40 5.59
C PHE A 56 3.90 -2.21 4.56
N HIS A 57 3.58 -0.95 4.32
CA HIS A 57 2.58 -0.53 3.35
C HIS A 57 3.27 -0.13 2.06
N THR A 58 2.75 -0.56 0.92
CA THR A 58 3.27 -0.12 -0.37
C THR A 58 2.16 0.35 -1.29
N LYS A 59 2.55 0.97 -2.40
CA LYS A 59 1.63 1.46 -3.43
C LYS A 59 1.99 0.82 -4.76
N TRP A 60 0.98 0.38 -5.48
CA TRP A 60 1.10 0.01 -6.87
C TRP A 60 0.58 1.15 -7.74
N CYS A 61 1.46 1.69 -8.58
CA CYS A 61 1.21 2.90 -9.35
C CYS A 61 1.43 2.63 -10.85
N PRO A 62 0.63 1.74 -11.47
CA PRO A 62 0.82 1.38 -12.88
C PRO A 62 0.55 2.55 -13.80
N LYS A 63 1.16 2.55 -14.98
CA LYS A 63 0.75 3.46 -16.04
C LYS A 63 -0.65 3.09 -16.52
N PRO A 64 -1.54 4.08 -16.74
CA PRO A 64 -2.87 3.84 -17.32
C PRO A 64 -2.80 3.04 -18.62
N GLY A 65 -3.75 2.15 -18.82
CA GLY A 65 -3.85 1.25 -19.96
C GLY A 65 -4.51 -0.06 -19.54
N GLU A 66 -4.47 -1.07 -20.38
CA GLU A 66 -5.06 -2.37 -20.12
C GLU A 66 -4.56 -2.97 -18.80
N MET A 67 -5.49 -3.44 -17.96
CA MET A 67 -5.25 -4.03 -16.64
C MET A 67 -5.75 -5.47 -16.59
N THR A 68 -5.03 -6.36 -17.28
CA THR A 68 -5.35 -7.79 -17.22
C THR A 68 -5.06 -8.35 -15.82
N PRO A 69 -5.77 -9.41 -15.38
CA PRO A 69 -5.48 -10.07 -14.09
C PRO A 69 -4.00 -10.49 -13.95
N GLN A 70 -3.38 -10.91 -15.04
CA GLN A 70 -1.96 -11.26 -15.05
C GLN A 70 -1.07 -10.05 -14.77
N LYS A 71 -1.32 -8.91 -15.41
CA LYS A 71 -0.54 -7.66 -15.20
C LYS A 71 -0.67 -7.15 -13.76
N VAL A 72 -1.88 -7.22 -13.19
CA VAL A 72 -2.13 -6.86 -11.79
C VAL A 72 -1.32 -7.77 -10.87
N ARG A 73 -1.40 -9.07 -11.09
CA ARG A 73 -0.66 -10.09 -10.33
C ARG A 73 0.84 -9.86 -10.40
N GLU A 74 1.39 -9.66 -11.59
CA GLU A 74 2.83 -9.42 -11.76
C GLU A 74 3.30 -8.20 -11.00
N GLY A 75 2.54 -7.08 -11.04
CA GLY A 75 2.86 -5.87 -10.30
C GLY A 75 2.86 -6.09 -8.77
N VAL A 76 1.86 -6.78 -8.26
CA VAL A 76 1.75 -7.08 -6.81
C VAL A 76 2.84 -8.05 -6.36
N LEU A 77 3.09 -9.13 -7.11
CA LEU A 77 4.11 -10.11 -6.77
C LEU A 77 5.52 -9.51 -6.80
N LEU A 78 5.79 -8.56 -7.71
CA LEU A 78 7.06 -7.85 -7.73
C LEU A 78 7.27 -7.01 -6.46
N SER A 79 6.23 -6.34 -5.96
CA SER A 79 6.29 -5.63 -4.68
C SER A 79 6.47 -6.60 -3.51
N ALA A 80 5.76 -7.72 -3.49
CA ALA A 80 5.89 -8.76 -2.47
C ALA A 80 7.30 -9.34 -2.42
N GLU A 81 7.91 -9.64 -3.58
CA GLU A 81 9.29 -10.11 -3.70
C GLU A 81 10.29 -9.08 -3.14
N ARG A 82 10.15 -7.80 -3.52
CA ARG A 82 11.03 -6.73 -3.04
C ARG A 82 10.93 -6.50 -1.53
N LEU A 83 9.71 -6.60 -0.99
CA LEU A 83 9.42 -6.49 0.44
C LEU A 83 9.79 -7.75 1.23
N ASP A 84 10.12 -8.85 0.54
CA ASP A 84 10.35 -10.16 1.15
C ASP A 84 9.13 -10.63 1.98
N MET A 85 7.93 -10.48 1.43
CA MET A 85 6.66 -10.78 2.09
C MET A 85 5.84 -11.79 1.28
N GLU A 86 5.28 -12.80 1.94
CA GLU A 86 4.29 -13.70 1.34
C GLU A 86 2.91 -13.02 1.22
N GLN A 87 2.58 -12.16 2.17
CA GLN A 87 1.36 -11.37 2.19
C GLN A 87 1.68 -9.91 2.48
N ILE A 88 1.31 -9.01 1.57
CA ILE A 88 1.46 -7.56 1.74
C ILE A 88 0.41 -7.05 2.75
N ASP A 89 0.83 -6.32 3.78
CA ASP A 89 -0.07 -5.81 4.83
C ASP A 89 -1.12 -4.84 4.30
N LEU A 90 -0.69 -3.85 3.52
CA LEU A 90 -1.56 -2.90 2.82
C LEU A 90 -0.99 -2.59 1.44
N MET A 91 -1.74 -2.94 0.41
CA MET A 91 -1.49 -2.51 -0.96
C MET A 91 -2.40 -1.32 -1.28
N GLN A 92 -1.79 -0.16 -1.53
CA GLN A 92 -2.50 1.06 -1.91
C GLN A 92 -2.44 1.22 -3.43
N PHE A 93 -3.58 1.35 -4.07
CA PHE A 93 -3.65 1.54 -5.51
C PHE A 93 -3.67 3.02 -5.86
N HIS A 94 -2.81 3.44 -6.78
CA HIS A 94 -2.78 4.78 -7.32
C HIS A 94 -3.09 4.78 -8.82
N TRP A 95 -4.10 5.54 -9.21
CA TRP A 95 -4.45 5.73 -10.62
C TRP A 95 -4.21 7.18 -11.05
N TRP A 96 -3.62 7.36 -12.24
CA TRP A 96 -3.12 8.65 -12.68
C TRP A 96 -4.12 9.48 -13.49
N ASN A 97 -5.06 8.81 -14.17
CA ASN A 97 -5.99 9.48 -15.08
C ASN A 97 -7.29 8.70 -15.22
N TYR A 98 -8.37 9.25 -14.72
CA TYR A 98 -9.70 8.64 -14.75
C TYR A 98 -10.40 8.65 -16.13
N GLU A 99 -9.84 9.31 -17.14
CA GLU A 99 -10.27 9.13 -18.54
C GLU A 99 -10.05 7.68 -19.02
N HIS A 100 -9.17 6.95 -18.33
CA HIS A 100 -8.93 5.52 -18.53
C HIS A 100 -9.67 4.73 -17.44
N PRO A 101 -10.83 4.08 -17.74
CA PRO A 101 -11.66 3.40 -16.74
C PRO A 101 -11.07 2.07 -16.25
N GLN A 102 -9.94 1.61 -16.78
CA GLN A 102 -9.28 0.35 -16.42
C GLN A 102 -8.82 0.26 -14.96
N TYR A 103 -8.97 1.34 -14.18
CA TYR A 103 -8.79 1.25 -12.73
C TYR A 103 -9.81 0.31 -12.08
N LEU A 104 -10.99 0.11 -12.70
CA LEU A 104 -11.98 -0.87 -12.24
C LEU A 104 -11.45 -2.30 -12.40
N ASP A 105 -10.95 -2.64 -13.60
CA ASP A 105 -10.33 -3.95 -13.86
C ASP A 105 -9.14 -4.21 -12.92
N ALA A 106 -8.34 -3.16 -12.67
CA ALA A 106 -7.22 -3.24 -11.72
C ALA A 106 -7.70 -3.54 -10.29
N MET A 107 -8.77 -2.87 -9.84
CA MET A 107 -9.32 -3.08 -8.49
C MET A 107 -9.96 -4.47 -8.34
N GLU A 108 -10.65 -4.99 -9.36
CA GLU A 108 -11.12 -6.38 -9.38
C GLU A 108 -9.96 -7.38 -9.25
N GLY A 109 -8.89 -7.16 -10.02
CA GLY A 109 -7.68 -7.98 -9.92
C GLY A 109 -7.01 -7.92 -8.54
N LEU A 110 -6.93 -6.73 -7.93
CA LEU A 110 -6.41 -6.57 -6.57
C LEU A 110 -7.29 -7.24 -5.51
N GLN A 111 -8.61 -7.18 -5.68
CA GLN A 111 -9.54 -7.88 -4.80
C GLN A 111 -9.36 -9.40 -4.89
N ALA A 112 -9.22 -9.96 -6.10
CA ALA A 112 -8.92 -11.38 -6.28
C ALA A 112 -7.62 -11.78 -5.55
N LEU A 113 -6.57 -10.98 -5.64
CA LEU A 113 -5.31 -11.23 -4.93
C LEU A 113 -5.45 -11.11 -3.40
N LYS A 114 -6.36 -10.28 -2.92
CA LYS A 114 -6.71 -10.23 -1.50
C LYS A 114 -7.44 -11.52 -1.07
N GLU A 115 -8.38 -12.01 -1.87
CA GLU A 115 -9.08 -13.26 -1.60
C GLU A 115 -8.14 -14.47 -1.62
N GLU A 116 -7.11 -14.45 -2.46
CA GLU A 116 -6.04 -15.46 -2.48
C GLU A 116 -5.08 -15.34 -1.27
N GLY A 117 -5.16 -14.27 -0.48
CA GLY A 117 -4.30 -14.05 0.68
C GLY A 117 -2.93 -13.43 0.36
N ILE A 118 -2.68 -12.99 -0.87
CA ILE A 118 -1.45 -12.29 -1.26
C ILE A 118 -1.45 -10.85 -0.73
N ILE A 119 -2.63 -10.23 -0.62
CA ILE A 119 -2.85 -8.91 -0.03
C ILE A 119 -3.74 -9.07 1.19
N ARG A 120 -3.37 -8.47 2.33
CA ARG A 120 -4.21 -8.46 3.52
C ARG A 120 -5.28 -7.38 3.43
N HIS A 121 -4.87 -6.16 3.09
CA HIS A 121 -5.76 -5.01 3.01
C HIS A 121 -5.55 -4.23 1.71
N LEU A 122 -6.66 -3.70 1.18
CA LEU A 122 -6.66 -2.79 0.04
C LEU A 122 -6.85 -1.35 0.51
N GLY A 123 -6.05 -0.47 -0.03
CA GLY A 123 -6.18 0.97 0.13
C GLY A 123 -6.08 1.68 -1.22
N LEU A 124 -6.30 2.97 -1.18
CA LEU A 124 -6.18 3.85 -2.34
C LEU A 124 -5.19 4.98 -2.05
N THR A 125 -4.70 5.61 -3.10
CA THR A 125 -3.89 6.82 -3.02
C THR A 125 -4.41 7.84 -4.02
N ASN A 126 -4.75 9.04 -3.53
CA ASN A 126 -5.23 10.19 -4.30
C ASN A 126 -6.51 9.94 -5.10
N PHE A 127 -7.35 9.00 -4.68
CA PHE A 127 -8.68 8.88 -5.25
C PHE A 127 -9.55 10.05 -4.78
N ASP A 128 -10.31 10.62 -5.71
CA ASP A 128 -11.31 11.62 -5.37
C ASP A 128 -12.57 10.99 -4.76
N THR A 129 -13.49 11.82 -4.30
CA THR A 129 -14.68 11.36 -3.58
C THR A 129 -15.59 10.50 -4.46
N ASP A 130 -15.78 10.87 -5.72
CA ASP A 130 -16.71 10.19 -6.62
C ASP A 130 -16.19 8.79 -7.00
N HIS A 131 -14.90 8.67 -7.32
CA HIS A 131 -14.29 7.40 -7.68
C HIS A 131 -14.13 6.47 -6.46
N LEU A 132 -13.83 7.02 -5.27
CA LEU A 132 -13.87 6.22 -4.04
C LEU A 132 -15.29 5.70 -3.78
N HIS A 133 -16.32 6.56 -3.90
CA HIS A 133 -17.71 6.18 -3.71
C HIS A 133 -18.13 5.06 -4.67
N LEU A 134 -17.77 5.20 -5.96
CA LEU A 134 -18.04 4.16 -6.96
C LEU A 134 -17.46 2.81 -6.56
N LEU A 135 -16.18 2.74 -6.17
CA LEU A 135 -15.53 1.50 -5.75
C LEU A 135 -16.18 0.88 -4.50
N LEU A 136 -16.61 1.72 -3.55
CA LEU A 136 -17.31 1.26 -2.36
C LEU A 136 -18.70 0.70 -2.70
N GLN A 137 -19.42 1.29 -3.68
CA GLN A 137 -20.69 0.77 -4.17
C GLN A 137 -20.55 -0.56 -4.89
N GLU A 138 -19.45 -0.78 -5.61
CA GLU A 138 -19.09 -2.07 -6.22
C GLU A 138 -18.66 -3.14 -5.19
N GLY A 139 -18.61 -2.78 -3.90
CA GLY A 139 -18.30 -3.71 -2.84
C GLY A 139 -16.80 -4.00 -2.66
N ILE A 140 -15.92 -3.20 -3.24
CA ILE A 140 -14.48 -3.33 -3.06
C ILE A 140 -14.12 -2.98 -1.60
N PRO A 141 -13.44 -3.87 -0.86
CA PRO A 141 -13.18 -3.69 0.57
C PRO A 141 -12.00 -2.74 0.84
N ILE A 142 -12.18 -1.47 0.53
CA ILE A 142 -11.20 -0.39 0.74
C ILE A 142 -11.14 -0.03 2.21
N ILE A 143 -9.95 -0.05 2.82
CA ILE A 143 -9.78 0.35 4.24
C ILE A 143 -9.17 1.74 4.43
N SER A 144 -8.52 2.29 3.40
CA SER A 144 -7.86 3.60 3.49
C SER A 144 -7.81 4.30 2.13
N ASN A 145 -7.77 5.63 2.15
CA ASN A 145 -7.45 6.44 0.98
C ASN A 145 -6.45 7.53 1.38
N GLN A 146 -5.19 7.36 1.01
CA GLN A 146 -4.12 8.31 1.31
C GLN A 146 -4.22 9.54 0.41
N VAL A 147 -4.57 10.68 0.96
CA VAL A 147 -4.78 11.93 0.23
C VAL A 147 -3.97 13.09 0.80
N VAL A 148 -3.72 14.08 -0.04
CA VAL A 148 -3.08 15.33 0.40
C VAL A 148 -4.03 16.13 1.29
N VAL A 149 -3.55 16.50 2.48
CA VAL A 149 -4.20 17.48 3.36
C VAL A 149 -3.14 18.43 3.89
N SER A 150 -3.39 19.72 3.81
CA SER A 150 -2.52 20.75 4.38
C SER A 150 -3.34 21.95 4.83
N LEU A 151 -2.69 22.97 5.40
CA LEU A 151 -3.37 24.23 5.71
C LEU A 151 -3.87 24.95 4.45
N LEU A 152 -3.24 24.71 3.31
CA LEU A 152 -3.58 25.34 2.02
C LEU A 152 -4.52 24.46 1.19
N ASP A 153 -4.39 23.14 1.24
CA ASP A 153 -5.24 22.19 0.53
C ASP A 153 -6.08 21.39 1.53
N ARG A 154 -7.36 21.74 1.60
CA ARG A 154 -8.32 21.18 2.54
C ARG A 154 -9.49 20.46 1.86
N ARG A 155 -9.38 20.18 0.56
CA ARG A 155 -10.47 19.58 -0.23
C ARG A 155 -10.98 18.26 0.35
N ALA A 156 -10.08 17.43 0.86
CA ALA A 156 -10.42 16.13 1.46
C ALA A 156 -11.14 16.24 2.82
N LEU A 157 -11.17 17.42 3.47
CA LEU A 157 -11.79 17.59 4.79
C LEU A 157 -13.32 17.79 4.74
N ALA A 158 -13.93 17.81 3.56
CA ALA A 158 -15.38 18.00 3.40
C ALA A 158 -16.05 16.65 3.05
N GLU A 159 -16.45 16.49 1.81
CA GLU A 159 -17.21 15.31 1.35
C GLU A 159 -16.45 13.99 1.47
N MET A 160 -15.15 14.00 1.16
CA MET A 160 -14.30 12.81 1.31
C MET A 160 -14.29 12.30 2.76
N SER A 161 -14.08 13.19 3.73
CA SER A 161 -14.07 12.80 5.14
C SER A 161 -15.42 12.21 5.60
N ARG A 162 -16.53 12.78 5.12
CA ARG A 162 -17.86 12.25 5.42
C ARG A 162 -18.04 10.84 4.84
N LEU A 163 -17.72 10.66 3.55
CA LEU A 163 -17.80 9.36 2.88
C LEU A 163 -16.93 8.31 3.61
N CYS A 164 -15.70 8.68 3.96
CA CYS A 164 -14.80 7.78 4.67
C CYS A 164 -15.36 7.36 6.04
N LEU A 165 -15.93 8.29 6.80
CA LEU A 165 -16.57 7.97 8.09
C LEU A 165 -17.78 7.05 7.93
N GLU A 166 -18.62 7.28 6.93
CA GLU A 166 -19.82 6.46 6.65
C GLU A 166 -19.43 5.00 6.30
N HIS A 167 -18.31 4.79 5.61
CA HIS A 167 -17.86 3.48 5.14
C HIS A 167 -16.72 2.86 5.96
N GLY A 168 -16.25 3.52 7.02
CA GLY A 168 -15.14 3.04 7.85
C GLY A 168 -13.76 3.08 7.17
N VAL A 169 -13.62 3.90 6.12
CA VAL A 169 -12.34 4.14 5.42
C VAL A 169 -11.48 5.11 6.24
N LYS A 170 -10.20 4.86 6.32
CA LYS A 170 -9.20 5.64 7.08
C LYS A 170 -8.48 6.63 6.18
#